data_7066badd6a269d6ae25bf4862b6f2f1a
#
_entry.id   7066badd6a269d6ae25bf4862b6f2f1a
#
_cell.length_a   1.000
_cell.length_b   1.000
_cell.length_c   1.000
_cell.angle_alpha   90.00
_cell.angle_beta   90.00
_cell.angle_gamma   90.00
#
_symmetry.space_group_name_H-M   'P 1'
#
loop_
_entity.id
_entity.type
_entity.pdbx_description
1 polymer ?
#
loop_
_entity_poly.entity_id
_entity_poly.type
_entity_poly.pdbx_seq_one_letter_code
_entity_poly.pdbx_strand_id
1 'polypeptide(L)'
;MAERETATGELGLVQAFVNSVDLQPEVEELKDPNTLRDWLVARGLMDGAEPVDESDLKNAIAVREAMRGVIGGNSGLRIYPVVLATLNQAAAASRLRMRFAPDGRPRLDPEASGAVGAIGRLVAALYSAMQDEDWEQLKLCGSDSCRWAFYDRSKNHSSRWCSMASCGNREKARRFRQRSSPFMGKSPAKPGDGAGGTP
;
A
#
# COMPACT_ATOMS: atom_id res chain seq x y z
N MET A 1 -0.15 -21.99 -1.03
CA MET A 1 0.16 -20.60 -0.60
C MET A 1 -0.68 -20.33 0.64
N ALA A 2 -0.10 -19.79 1.72
CA ALA A 2 -0.93 -19.39 2.87
C ALA A 2 -1.87 -18.27 2.38
N GLU A 3 -3.15 -18.43 2.67
CA GLU A 3 -4.20 -17.48 2.30
C GLU A 3 -3.88 -16.14 2.99
N ARG A 4 -3.79 -15.07 2.20
CA ARG A 4 -3.58 -13.72 2.73
C ARG A 4 -4.95 -13.17 3.13
N GLU A 5 -5.10 -12.80 4.38
CA GLU A 5 -6.38 -12.33 4.93
C GLU A 5 -6.89 -11.08 4.21
N THR A 6 -8.17 -11.13 3.84
CA THR A 6 -8.88 -10.05 3.15
C THR A 6 -9.97 -9.47 4.04
N ALA A 7 -10.14 -8.14 3.98
CA ALA A 7 -11.25 -7.43 4.57
C ALA A 7 -12.50 -7.51 3.67
N THR A 8 -13.63 -7.06 4.18
CA THR A 8 -14.92 -6.99 3.44
C THR A 8 -15.35 -5.54 3.26
N GLY A 9 -16.38 -5.30 2.45
CA GLY A 9 -16.95 -3.96 2.24
C GLY A 9 -15.95 -2.95 1.66
N GLU A 10 -16.06 -1.70 2.10
CA GLU A 10 -15.20 -0.61 1.63
C GLU A 10 -13.73 -0.84 1.98
N LEU A 11 -13.46 -1.39 3.16
CA LEU A 11 -12.11 -1.76 3.58
C LEU A 11 -11.51 -2.82 2.64
N GLY A 12 -12.32 -3.80 2.23
CA GLY A 12 -11.92 -4.83 1.26
C GLY A 12 -11.66 -4.25 -0.14
N LEU A 13 -12.46 -3.28 -0.57
CA LEU A 13 -12.24 -2.58 -1.84
C LEU A 13 -10.92 -1.81 -1.84
N VAL A 14 -10.64 -1.05 -0.77
CA VAL A 14 -9.37 -0.33 -0.60
C VAL A 14 -8.19 -1.29 -0.59
N GLN A 15 -8.30 -2.41 0.15
CA GLN A 15 -7.27 -3.45 0.19
C GLN A 15 -7.03 -4.05 -1.20
N ALA A 16 -8.08 -4.38 -1.95
CA ALA A 16 -7.99 -4.95 -3.30
C ALA A 16 -7.33 -3.98 -4.27
N PHE A 17 -7.68 -2.68 -4.21
CA PHE A 17 -7.06 -1.67 -5.06
C PHE A 17 -5.58 -1.50 -4.77
N VAL A 18 -5.19 -1.38 -3.51
CA VAL A 18 -3.79 -1.28 -3.10
C VAL A 18 -3.01 -2.53 -3.50
N ASN A 19 -3.61 -3.69 -3.47
CA ASN A 19 -3.01 -4.97 -3.81
C ASN A 19 -3.13 -5.35 -5.30
N SER A 20 -3.63 -4.46 -6.17
CA SER A 20 -3.58 -4.67 -7.62
C SER A 20 -2.14 -4.74 -8.16
N VAL A 21 -1.15 -4.46 -7.34
CA VAL A 21 0.25 -4.81 -7.58
C VAL A 21 0.76 -5.73 -6.47
N ASP A 22 1.33 -6.87 -6.82
CA ASP A 22 2.10 -7.73 -5.92
C ASP A 22 3.60 -7.57 -6.23
N LEU A 23 4.33 -6.95 -5.32
CA LEU A 23 5.78 -6.75 -5.46
C LEU A 23 6.57 -8.06 -5.36
N GLN A 24 5.92 -9.15 -4.97
CA GLN A 24 6.46 -10.51 -4.96
C GLN A 24 5.36 -11.51 -5.33
N PRO A 25 5.22 -11.89 -6.57
CA PRO A 25 6.22 -12.12 -7.64
C PRO A 25 6.28 -11.04 -8.75
N GLU A 26 6.10 -9.77 -8.45
CA GLU A 26 6.15 -8.66 -9.42
C GLU A 26 5.02 -8.75 -10.47
N VAL A 27 3.78 -8.90 -9.96
CA VAL A 27 2.57 -8.90 -10.80
C VAL A 27 1.88 -7.55 -10.67
N GLU A 28 1.70 -6.87 -11.79
CA GLU A 28 0.88 -5.65 -11.90
C GLU A 28 -0.42 -6.01 -12.64
N GLU A 29 -1.58 -5.74 -12.02
CA GLU A 29 -2.90 -5.93 -12.65
C GLU A 29 -3.25 -4.77 -13.56
N LEU A 30 -2.85 -3.54 -13.19
CA LEU A 30 -3.14 -2.30 -13.92
C LEU A 30 -2.00 -1.98 -14.90
N LYS A 31 -1.85 -2.79 -15.96
CA LYS A 31 -0.73 -2.71 -16.91
C LYS A 31 -0.91 -1.62 -17.95
N ASP A 32 -2.15 -1.35 -18.33
CA ASP A 32 -2.56 -0.46 -19.41
C ASP A 32 -3.98 0.10 -19.13
N PRO A 33 -4.45 1.09 -19.92
CA PRO A 33 -5.78 1.67 -19.74
C PRO A 33 -6.92 0.64 -19.81
N ASN A 34 -6.80 -0.41 -20.62
CA ASN A 34 -7.84 -1.43 -20.74
C ASN A 34 -7.94 -2.28 -19.47
N THR A 35 -6.81 -2.71 -18.92
CA THR A 35 -6.78 -3.47 -17.66
C THR A 35 -7.28 -2.63 -16.49
N LEU A 36 -7.00 -1.33 -16.46
CA LEU A 36 -7.60 -0.41 -15.48
C LEU A 36 -9.12 -0.34 -15.62
N ARG A 37 -9.62 -0.12 -16.86
CA ARG A 37 -11.06 -0.09 -17.13
C ARG A 37 -11.73 -1.39 -16.65
N ASP A 38 -11.20 -2.53 -17.06
CA ASP A 38 -11.76 -3.84 -16.72
C ASP A 38 -11.76 -4.07 -15.21
N TRP A 39 -10.72 -3.63 -14.50
CA TRP A 39 -10.62 -3.68 -13.05
C TRP A 39 -11.71 -2.84 -12.36
N LEU A 40 -11.94 -1.61 -12.84
CA LEU A 40 -12.95 -0.69 -12.31
C LEU A 40 -14.38 -1.17 -12.60
N VAL A 41 -14.63 -1.65 -13.82
CA VAL A 41 -15.93 -2.20 -14.23
C VAL A 41 -16.30 -3.44 -13.44
N ALA A 42 -15.36 -4.37 -13.27
CA ALA A 42 -15.57 -5.61 -12.51
C ALA A 42 -15.98 -5.35 -11.05
N ARG A 43 -15.69 -4.15 -10.53
CA ARG A 43 -16.02 -3.73 -9.17
C ARG A 43 -17.19 -2.74 -9.10
N GLY A 44 -17.86 -2.49 -10.23
CA GLY A 44 -19.01 -1.57 -10.31
C GLY A 44 -18.64 -0.10 -10.07
N LEU A 45 -17.36 0.27 -10.27
CA LEU A 45 -16.88 1.63 -10.04
C LEU A 45 -17.09 2.54 -11.25
N MET A 46 -17.29 2.00 -12.44
CA MET A 46 -17.61 2.75 -13.66
C MET A 46 -18.40 1.90 -14.64
N ASP A 47 -19.01 2.55 -15.63
CA ASP A 47 -19.62 1.89 -16.78
C ASP A 47 -18.53 1.45 -17.78
N GLY A 48 -18.70 0.28 -18.35
CA GLY A 48 -17.74 -0.27 -19.33
C GLY A 48 -17.69 0.46 -20.68
N ALA A 49 -18.68 1.30 -20.97
CA ALA A 49 -18.74 2.09 -22.20
C ALA A 49 -17.83 3.33 -22.20
N GLU A 50 -17.36 3.76 -21.02
CA GLU A 50 -16.54 4.97 -20.89
C GLU A 50 -15.07 4.68 -21.22
N PRO A 51 -14.40 5.56 -22.00
CA PRO A 51 -12.99 5.39 -22.33
C PRO A 51 -12.10 5.65 -21.10
N VAL A 52 -10.96 4.98 -21.08
CA VAL A 52 -9.87 5.19 -20.11
C VAL A 52 -8.58 5.39 -20.90
N ASP A 53 -7.78 6.38 -20.51
CA ASP A 53 -6.52 6.70 -21.19
C ASP A 53 -5.28 6.53 -20.28
N GLU A 54 -4.11 6.81 -20.83
CA GLU A 54 -2.83 6.73 -20.13
C GLU A 54 -2.72 7.72 -18.94
N SER A 55 -3.41 8.85 -19.00
CA SER A 55 -3.45 9.83 -17.91
C SER A 55 -4.26 9.28 -16.73
N ASP A 56 -5.39 8.63 -17.04
CA ASP A 56 -6.22 7.96 -16.05
C ASP A 56 -5.46 6.84 -15.34
N LEU A 57 -4.73 6.02 -16.13
CA LEU A 57 -3.90 4.96 -15.57
C LEU A 57 -2.83 5.50 -14.63
N LYS A 58 -2.11 6.54 -15.04
CA LYS A 58 -1.08 7.18 -14.20
C LYS A 58 -1.69 7.75 -12.92
N ASN A 59 -2.86 8.38 -13.02
CA ASN A 59 -3.57 8.92 -11.87
C ASN A 59 -4.03 7.80 -10.93
N ALA A 60 -4.61 6.72 -11.45
CA ALA A 60 -5.03 5.56 -10.66
C ALA A 60 -3.86 4.94 -9.89
N ILE A 61 -2.71 4.75 -10.56
CA ILE A 61 -1.49 4.22 -9.92
C ILE A 61 -1.00 5.18 -8.83
N ALA A 62 -0.98 6.50 -9.09
CA ALA A 62 -0.57 7.48 -8.08
C ALA A 62 -1.49 7.46 -6.85
N VAL A 63 -2.81 7.38 -7.05
CA VAL A 63 -3.80 7.26 -5.96
C VAL A 63 -3.66 5.94 -5.22
N ARG A 64 -3.41 4.83 -5.91
CA ARG A 64 -3.13 3.52 -5.30
C ARG A 64 -1.95 3.60 -4.33
N GLU A 65 -0.83 4.18 -4.77
CA GLU A 65 0.36 4.29 -3.92
C GLU A 65 0.16 5.30 -2.78
N ALA A 66 -0.66 6.34 -3.00
CA ALA A 66 -1.04 7.26 -1.93
C ALA A 66 -1.91 6.55 -0.86
N MET A 67 -2.89 5.74 -1.26
CA MET A 67 -3.67 4.91 -0.33
C MET A 67 -2.78 3.92 0.44
N ARG A 68 -1.83 3.27 -0.25
CA ARG A 68 -0.80 2.43 0.40
C ARG A 68 -0.03 3.22 1.45
N GLY A 69 0.34 4.46 1.16
CA GLY A 69 1.03 5.34 2.11
C GLY A 69 0.21 5.63 3.36
N VAL A 70 -1.11 5.85 3.22
CA VAL A 70 -2.03 6.07 4.37
C VAL A 70 -2.18 4.81 5.20
N ILE A 71 -2.40 3.64 4.57
CA ILE A 71 -2.45 2.34 5.27
C ILE A 71 -1.15 2.08 6.02
N GLY A 72 -0.02 2.55 5.48
CA GLY A 72 1.28 2.47 6.15
C GLY A 72 1.30 3.12 7.54
N GLY A 73 0.48 4.15 7.76
CA GLY A 73 0.27 4.79 9.07
C GLY A 73 -0.15 3.79 10.14
N ASN A 74 -1.06 2.86 9.82
CA ASN A 74 -1.52 1.79 10.72
C ASN A 74 -0.40 0.78 11.07
N SER A 75 0.67 0.78 10.29
CA SER A 75 1.89 -0.02 10.54
C SER A 75 3.01 0.80 11.19
N GLY A 76 2.73 2.01 11.64
CA GLY A 76 3.71 2.92 12.26
C GLY A 76 4.66 3.61 11.27
N LEU A 77 4.34 3.60 9.97
CA LEU A 77 5.13 4.31 8.98
C LEU A 77 4.72 5.78 8.91
N ARG A 78 5.67 6.64 8.58
CA ARG A 78 5.40 8.08 8.40
C ARG A 78 4.57 8.30 7.13
N ILE A 79 3.49 9.07 7.25
CA ILE A 79 2.73 9.56 6.10
C ILE A 79 3.37 10.86 5.63
N TYR A 80 3.80 10.89 4.36
CA TYR A 80 4.46 12.05 3.78
C TYR A 80 3.44 13.02 3.17
N PRO A 81 3.71 14.34 3.17
CA PRO A 81 2.78 15.35 2.63
C PRO A 81 2.34 15.09 1.18
N VAL A 82 3.21 14.53 0.34
CA VAL A 82 2.88 14.19 -1.05
C VAL A 82 1.76 13.15 -1.14
N VAL A 83 1.70 12.20 -0.23
CA VAL A 83 0.62 11.19 -0.14
C VAL A 83 -0.74 11.89 0.05
N LEU A 84 -0.81 12.81 1.00
CA LEU A 84 -2.02 13.56 1.28
C LEU A 84 -2.39 14.50 0.13
N ALA A 85 -1.41 15.15 -0.49
CA ALA A 85 -1.63 16.02 -1.65
C ALA A 85 -2.25 15.25 -2.83
N THR A 86 -1.76 14.04 -3.13
CA THR A 86 -2.30 13.18 -4.19
C THR A 86 -3.77 12.81 -3.93
N LEU A 87 -4.11 12.40 -2.71
CA LEU A 87 -5.50 12.06 -2.36
C LEU A 87 -6.41 13.28 -2.42
N ASN A 88 -5.96 14.43 -1.91
CA ASN A 88 -6.72 15.68 -1.98
C ASN A 88 -6.95 16.13 -3.42
N GLN A 89 -5.96 15.97 -4.30
CA GLN A 89 -6.09 16.27 -5.72
C GLN A 89 -7.11 15.35 -6.39
N ALA A 90 -7.08 14.06 -6.11
CA ALA A 90 -8.05 13.10 -6.65
C ALA A 90 -9.48 13.39 -6.15
N ALA A 91 -9.65 13.72 -4.87
CA ALA A 91 -10.94 14.13 -4.30
C ALA A 91 -11.47 15.40 -4.97
N ALA A 92 -10.63 16.41 -5.18
CA ALA A 92 -11.00 17.65 -5.85
C ALA A 92 -11.35 17.43 -7.34
N ALA A 93 -10.55 16.66 -8.07
CA ALA A 93 -10.79 16.36 -9.49
C ALA A 93 -12.10 15.59 -9.69
N SER A 94 -12.41 14.65 -8.82
CA SER A 94 -13.68 13.90 -8.86
C SER A 94 -14.88 14.69 -8.32
N ARG A 95 -14.65 15.89 -7.74
CA ARG A 95 -15.68 16.73 -7.13
C ARG A 95 -16.54 15.95 -6.12
N LEU A 96 -15.86 15.29 -5.17
CA LEU A 96 -16.55 14.56 -4.11
C LEU A 96 -17.50 15.47 -3.33
N ARG A 97 -18.75 15.06 -3.20
CA ARG A 97 -19.78 15.74 -2.41
C ARG A 97 -20.41 14.81 -1.40
N MET A 98 -20.70 15.36 -0.24
CA MET A 98 -21.52 14.66 0.74
C MET A 98 -22.98 14.63 0.28
N ARG A 99 -23.57 13.45 0.31
CA ARG A 99 -25.01 13.20 0.06
C ARG A 99 -25.57 12.33 1.18
N PHE A 100 -26.86 12.44 1.41
CA PHE A 100 -27.56 11.55 2.33
C PHE A 100 -28.28 10.48 1.54
N ALA A 101 -28.02 9.21 1.88
CA ALA A 101 -28.71 8.07 1.30
C ALA A 101 -30.16 7.99 1.81
N PRO A 102 -31.05 7.18 1.18
CA PRO A 102 -32.42 7.02 1.64
C PRO A 102 -32.57 6.53 3.07
N ASP A 103 -31.56 5.86 3.62
CA ASP A 103 -31.49 5.42 5.02
C ASP A 103 -31.01 6.53 5.98
N GLY A 104 -30.80 7.76 5.48
CA GLY A 104 -30.35 8.91 6.23
C GLY A 104 -28.83 8.95 6.48
N ARG A 105 -28.06 7.97 6.04
CA ARG A 105 -26.59 7.95 6.27
C ARG A 105 -25.89 8.87 5.26
N PRO A 106 -24.90 9.67 5.74
CA PRO A 106 -24.06 10.45 4.85
C PRO A 106 -23.08 9.54 4.09
N ARG A 107 -22.85 9.88 2.83
CA ARG A 107 -21.81 9.26 1.99
C ARG A 107 -21.16 10.30 1.10
N LEU A 108 -19.96 10.01 0.61
CA LEU A 108 -19.28 10.83 -0.39
C LEU A 108 -19.53 10.21 -1.77
N ASP A 109 -20.07 11.02 -2.68
CA ASP A 109 -20.31 10.62 -4.07
C ASP A 109 -19.52 11.56 -5.01
N PRO A 110 -18.81 11.05 -6.03
CA PRO A 110 -18.21 11.89 -7.05
C PRO A 110 -19.30 12.46 -7.99
N GLU A 111 -19.10 13.71 -8.44
CA GLU A 111 -19.90 14.28 -9.53
C GLU A 111 -19.29 14.02 -10.91
N ALA A 112 -17.99 13.75 -10.96
CA ALA A 112 -17.31 13.37 -12.19
C ALA A 112 -17.76 11.95 -12.62
N SER A 113 -17.78 11.70 -13.93
CA SER A 113 -18.00 10.40 -14.55
C SER A 113 -16.66 9.76 -14.97
N GLY A 114 -16.72 8.61 -15.60
CA GLY A 114 -15.57 7.91 -16.15
C GLY A 114 -14.54 7.49 -15.11
N ALA A 115 -13.30 7.38 -15.56
CA ALA A 115 -12.18 6.98 -14.70
C ALA A 115 -11.97 7.96 -13.53
N VAL A 116 -12.14 9.25 -13.74
CA VAL A 116 -12.02 10.28 -12.68
C VAL A 116 -13.08 10.05 -11.60
N GLY A 117 -14.32 9.76 -11.99
CA GLY A 117 -15.40 9.42 -11.06
C GLY A 117 -15.13 8.11 -10.32
N ALA A 118 -14.63 7.10 -11.03
CA ALA A 118 -14.27 5.80 -10.43
C ALA A 118 -13.16 5.94 -9.38
N ILE A 119 -12.12 6.73 -9.68
CA ILE A 119 -11.07 7.07 -8.72
C ILE A 119 -11.65 7.83 -7.52
N GLY A 120 -12.61 8.74 -7.76
CA GLY A 120 -13.35 9.43 -6.70
C GLY A 120 -14.09 8.45 -5.78
N ARG A 121 -14.73 7.41 -6.34
CA ARG A 121 -15.38 6.33 -5.54
C ARG A 121 -14.39 5.57 -4.68
N LEU A 122 -13.17 5.31 -5.20
CA LEU A 122 -12.10 4.69 -4.41
C LEU A 122 -11.64 5.58 -3.26
N VAL A 123 -11.54 6.90 -3.48
CA VAL A 123 -11.21 7.86 -2.40
C VAL A 123 -12.34 7.95 -1.38
N ALA A 124 -13.60 7.90 -1.81
CA ALA A 124 -14.77 7.84 -0.92
C ALA A 124 -14.77 6.54 -0.10
N ALA A 125 -14.43 5.40 -0.72
CA ALA A 125 -14.28 4.12 -0.04
C ALA A 125 -13.18 4.18 1.03
N LEU A 126 -12.03 4.80 0.72
CA LEU A 126 -10.97 5.04 1.71
C LEU A 126 -11.49 5.87 2.89
N TYR A 127 -12.21 6.98 2.62
CA TYR A 127 -12.80 7.79 3.69
C TYR A 127 -13.74 6.97 4.57
N SER A 128 -14.65 6.19 3.97
CA SER A 128 -15.58 5.34 4.71
C SER A 128 -14.85 4.28 5.53
N ALA A 129 -13.86 3.61 4.93
CA ALA A 129 -13.03 2.62 5.62
C ALA A 129 -12.29 3.21 6.83
N MET A 130 -11.83 4.47 6.75
CA MET A 130 -11.17 5.15 7.86
C MET A 130 -12.10 5.52 9.01
N GLN A 131 -13.43 5.50 8.82
CA GLN A 131 -14.43 5.69 9.87
C GLN A 131 -14.81 4.36 10.54
N ASP A 132 -14.39 3.23 9.98
CA ASP A 132 -14.65 1.90 10.52
C ASP A 132 -13.71 1.61 11.71
N GLU A 133 -14.24 0.96 12.75
CA GLU A 133 -13.45 0.52 13.91
C GLU A 133 -12.32 -0.45 13.52
N ASP A 134 -12.48 -1.13 12.41
CA ASP A 134 -11.53 -2.09 11.87
C ASP A 134 -10.42 -1.48 11.02
N TRP A 135 -10.44 -0.14 10.80
CA TRP A 135 -9.45 0.53 9.96
C TRP A 135 -8.00 0.24 10.37
N GLU A 136 -7.70 0.26 11.67
CA GLU A 136 -6.35 0.03 12.18
C GLU A 136 -5.84 -1.40 11.97
N GLN A 137 -6.75 -2.33 11.64
CA GLN A 137 -6.42 -3.73 11.34
C GLN A 137 -5.93 -3.90 9.89
N LEU A 138 -6.21 -2.95 9.00
CA LEU A 138 -5.63 -2.93 7.66
C LEU A 138 -4.21 -2.40 7.72
N LYS A 139 -3.23 -3.26 7.48
CA LYS A 139 -1.79 -2.99 7.67
C LYS A 139 -0.97 -3.31 6.43
N LEU A 140 0.22 -2.75 6.36
CA LEU A 140 1.22 -3.13 5.37
C LEU A 140 2.19 -4.18 5.93
N CYS A 141 2.53 -5.16 5.09
CA CYS A 141 3.58 -6.11 5.41
C CYS A 141 4.90 -5.38 5.66
N GLY A 142 5.54 -5.66 6.79
CA GLY A 142 6.80 -5.03 7.20
C GLY A 142 8.03 -5.50 6.41
N SER A 143 7.86 -6.29 5.35
CA SER A 143 8.91 -6.63 4.40
C SER A 143 8.96 -5.59 3.29
N ASP A 144 10.07 -4.86 3.14
CA ASP A 144 10.24 -3.80 2.13
C ASP A 144 10.03 -4.31 0.71
N SER A 145 10.34 -5.57 0.45
CA SER A 145 10.15 -6.22 -0.85
C SER A 145 8.73 -6.75 -1.07
N CYS A 146 7.82 -6.67 -0.08
CA CYS A 146 6.46 -7.16 -0.18
C CYS A 146 5.43 -6.04 -0.12
N ARG A 147 5.37 -5.28 0.98
CA ARG A 147 4.44 -4.19 1.24
C ARG A 147 2.97 -4.48 0.91
N TRP A 148 2.56 -5.75 0.90
CA TRP A 148 1.20 -6.18 0.70
C TRP A 148 0.30 -5.64 1.80
N ALA A 149 -0.85 -5.09 1.46
CA ALA A 149 -1.87 -4.71 2.42
C ALA A 149 -2.61 -5.96 2.89
N PHE A 150 -2.67 -6.20 4.19
CA PHE A 150 -3.33 -7.36 4.79
C PHE A 150 -4.21 -6.94 5.97
N TYR A 151 -5.28 -7.70 6.19
CA TYR A 151 -6.16 -7.51 7.33
C TYR A 151 -5.68 -8.35 8.52
N ASP A 152 -5.35 -7.70 9.63
CA ASP A 152 -4.77 -8.34 10.82
C ASP A 152 -5.86 -8.86 11.76
N ARG A 153 -6.25 -10.12 11.61
CA ARG A 153 -7.21 -10.82 12.49
C ARG A 153 -6.59 -11.42 13.75
N SER A 154 -5.33 -11.15 14.03
CA SER A 154 -4.70 -11.68 15.24
C SER A 154 -5.35 -11.08 16.49
N LYS A 155 -5.43 -11.85 17.58
CA LYS A 155 -6.10 -11.44 18.82
C LYS A 155 -5.62 -10.08 19.38
N ASN A 156 -4.35 -9.76 19.18
CA ASN A 156 -3.73 -8.54 19.71
C ASN A 156 -3.42 -7.52 18.62
N HIS A 157 -3.89 -7.72 17.38
CA HIS A 157 -3.63 -6.88 16.22
C HIS A 157 -2.15 -6.46 16.11
N SER A 158 -1.24 -7.41 16.32
CA SER A 158 0.21 -7.15 16.39
C SER A 158 1.00 -7.81 15.25
N SER A 159 0.31 -8.36 14.25
CA SER A 159 0.96 -8.97 13.08
C SER A 159 1.74 -7.93 12.28
N ARG A 160 3.00 -8.26 11.98
CA ARG A 160 3.90 -7.43 11.17
C ARG A 160 4.02 -7.92 9.73
N TRP A 161 3.54 -9.12 9.44
CA TRP A 161 3.75 -9.81 8.18
C TRP A 161 2.41 -10.27 7.61
N CYS A 162 2.22 -10.09 6.32
CA CYS A 162 1.03 -10.61 5.62
C CYS A 162 0.93 -12.15 5.68
N SER A 163 2.05 -12.83 5.93
CA SER A 163 2.12 -14.28 6.17
C SER A 163 3.40 -14.61 6.96
N MET A 164 3.24 -15.32 8.07
CA MET A 164 4.39 -15.86 8.82
C MET A 164 5.16 -16.91 8.02
N ALA A 165 4.44 -17.74 7.26
CA ALA A 165 5.05 -18.82 6.47
C ALA A 165 5.96 -18.30 5.33
N SER A 166 5.67 -17.10 4.78
CA SER A 166 6.47 -16.50 3.72
C SER A 166 7.31 -15.33 4.25
N CYS A 167 6.70 -14.16 4.46
CA CYS A 167 7.44 -12.94 4.82
C CYS A 167 8.09 -13.02 6.20
N GLY A 168 7.41 -13.60 7.19
CA GLY A 168 7.95 -13.77 8.54
C GLY A 168 9.19 -14.66 8.57
N ASN A 169 9.14 -15.82 7.93
CA ASN A 169 10.27 -16.76 7.88
C ASN A 169 11.45 -16.20 7.06
N ARG A 170 11.17 -15.51 5.95
CA ARG A 170 12.20 -14.86 5.14
C ARG A 170 12.95 -13.79 5.94
N GLU A 171 12.24 -12.99 6.70
CA GLU A 171 12.85 -11.96 7.53
C GLU A 171 13.65 -12.55 8.68
N LYS A 172 13.19 -13.63 9.31
CA LYS A 172 13.97 -14.38 10.30
C LYS A 172 15.29 -14.90 9.69
N ALA A 173 15.21 -15.51 8.51
CA ALA A 173 16.38 -16.02 7.81
C ALA A 173 17.37 -14.91 7.42
N ARG A 174 16.86 -13.73 6.98
CA ARG A 174 17.67 -12.55 6.68
C ARG A 174 18.42 -12.06 7.91
N ARG A 175 17.73 -11.90 9.03
CA ARG A 175 18.34 -11.48 10.32
C ARG A 175 19.36 -12.49 10.83
N PHE A 176 19.08 -13.78 10.69
CA PHE A 176 20.04 -14.82 11.08
C PHE A 176 21.34 -14.71 10.27
N ARG A 177 21.25 -14.58 8.94
CA ARG A 177 22.43 -14.41 8.08
C ARG A 177 23.24 -13.15 8.41
N GLN A 178 22.58 -12.04 8.71
CA GLN A 178 23.25 -10.80 9.11
C GLN A 178 24.02 -10.93 10.43
N ARG A 179 23.49 -11.70 11.39
CA ARG A 179 24.17 -11.98 12.68
C ARG A 179 25.31 -12.98 12.53
N SER A 180 25.19 -13.90 11.59
CA SER A 180 26.17 -14.98 11.36
C SER A 180 27.26 -14.58 10.36
N SER A 181 27.19 -13.40 9.73
CA SER A 181 28.25 -12.87 8.89
C SER A 181 29.39 -12.37 9.80
N PRO A 182 30.59 -12.97 9.76
CA PRO A 182 31.69 -12.49 10.58
C PRO A 182 32.05 -11.07 10.13
N PHE A 183 32.09 -10.17 11.10
CA PHE A 183 32.68 -8.85 10.95
C PHE A 183 34.12 -9.07 10.38
N MET A 184 34.33 -8.72 9.12
CA MET A 184 35.70 -8.59 8.60
C MET A 184 36.35 -7.46 9.37
N GLY A 185 36.99 -7.84 10.48
CA GLY A 185 37.77 -6.95 11.33
C GLY A 185 38.84 -6.28 10.49
N LYS A 186 38.85 -4.98 10.52
CA LYS A 186 40.04 -4.21 10.17
C LYS A 186 41.20 -4.76 11.00
N SER A 187 42.15 -5.42 10.35
CA SER A 187 43.45 -5.69 10.94
C SER A 187 44.05 -4.37 11.44
N PRO A 188 44.48 -4.27 12.71
CA PRO A 188 45.26 -3.13 13.15
C PRO A 188 46.59 -3.15 12.38
N ALA A 189 46.90 -2.05 11.71
CA ALA A 189 48.21 -1.81 11.13
C ALA A 189 49.25 -1.95 12.24
N LYS A 190 50.23 -2.85 12.06
CA LYS A 190 51.42 -2.93 12.91
C LYS A 190 52.13 -1.58 12.91
N PRO A 191 52.48 -1.02 14.08
CA PRO A 191 53.44 0.08 14.13
C PRO A 191 54.80 -0.42 13.67
N GLY A 192 55.34 0.24 12.65
CA GLY A 192 56.69 -0.03 12.17
C GLY A 192 57.74 0.31 13.23
N ASP A 193 58.55 -0.64 13.55
CA ASP A 193 59.78 -0.45 14.31
C ASP A 193 60.74 0.44 13.51
N GLY A 194 60.85 1.69 13.93
CA GLY A 194 61.89 2.60 13.48
C GLY A 194 63.15 2.39 14.33
N ALA A 195 64.02 1.54 13.83
CA ALA A 195 65.35 1.36 14.42
C ALA A 195 66.16 2.62 14.24
N GLY A 196 66.82 2.95 15.31
CA GLY A 196 67.79 3.91 15.55
C GLY A 196 69.11 3.83 14.70
N GLY A 197 69.83 4.86 14.74
CA GLY A 197 71.11 5.01 14.17
C GLY A 197 71.76 6.31 14.67
N THR A 198 72.60 6.15 15.68
CA THR A 198 73.66 7.08 16.09
C THR A 198 74.81 7.00 15.08
N PRO A 199 75.78 7.90 15.08
CA PRO A 199 76.32 8.70 16.17
C PRO A 199 76.19 10.20 16.00
#